data_2226130caaa29e9bf0d059583a74d00b
#
_entry.id   2226130caaa29e9bf0d059583a74d00b
#
_cell.length_a   1.000
_cell.length_b   1.000
_cell.length_c   1.000
_cell.angle_alpha   90.00
_cell.angle_beta   90.00
_cell.angle_gamma   90.00
#
_symmetry.space_group_name_H-M   'P 1'
#
loop_
_entity.id
_entity.type
_entity.pdbx_description
1 polymer ?
#
loop_
_entity_poly.entity_id
_entity_poly.type
_entity_poly.pdbx_seq_one_letter_code
_entity_poly.pdbx_strand_id
1 'polypeptide(L)'
;MATGIAAAAPANSNIATVALNATLNESLTVTVTSGTSINFTLAPNTAANNGSGTSTVVTSWSLKPGRNNIAVWAYFTSAAAALNPVTAGNTVTIPSSAVKIQVNGAGAFNPCSNVSPFNAAASGLQIGATSITGNTNINGARTDTLAYQIDTTVVPQLPADSYTGVLNIQAQTTP
;
A
#
# COMPACT_ATOMS: atom_id res chain seq x y z
N MET A 1 -80.06 16.95 -32.88
CA MET A 1 -78.75 16.56 -33.40
C MET A 1 -77.71 17.11 -32.42
N ALA A 2 -77.00 16.23 -31.68
CA ALA A 2 -75.90 16.65 -30.79
C ALA A 2 -74.62 16.65 -31.61
N THR A 3 -74.05 17.79 -31.86
CA THR A 3 -72.73 17.94 -32.48
C THR A 3 -71.67 17.66 -31.41
N GLY A 4 -71.07 16.43 -31.48
CA GLY A 4 -69.92 16.12 -30.64
C GLY A 4 -68.71 16.98 -31.02
N ILE A 5 -68.21 17.71 -30.08
CA ILE A 5 -66.93 18.44 -30.22
C ILE A 5 -65.81 17.42 -30.14
N ALA A 6 -65.13 17.16 -31.26
CA ALA A 6 -63.93 16.36 -31.27
C ALA A 6 -62.81 17.12 -30.51
N ALA A 7 -62.33 16.54 -29.41
CA ALA A 7 -61.18 17.12 -28.70
C ALA A 7 -59.95 17.03 -29.61
N ALA A 8 -59.22 18.13 -29.77
CA ALA A 8 -57.97 18.17 -30.53
C ALA A 8 -56.93 17.30 -29.84
N ALA A 9 -56.17 16.51 -30.59
CA ALA A 9 -55.05 15.75 -30.09
C ALA A 9 -53.92 16.68 -29.55
N PRO A 10 -53.22 16.34 -28.49
CA PRO A 10 -52.13 17.13 -27.99
C PRO A 10 -51.05 17.31 -29.05
N ALA A 11 -50.55 18.54 -29.21
CA ALA A 11 -49.45 18.84 -30.10
C ALA A 11 -48.14 18.74 -29.30
N ASN A 12 -47.16 17.99 -29.76
CA ASN A 12 -45.83 17.90 -29.18
C ASN A 12 -44.89 18.88 -29.89
N SER A 13 -43.98 19.51 -29.12
CA SER A 13 -42.89 20.28 -29.71
C SER A 13 -41.82 19.35 -30.30
N ASN A 14 -40.88 19.91 -31.05
CA ASN A 14 -39.63 19.24 -31.39
C ASN A 14 -38.82 18.94 -30.12
N ILE A 15 -37.95 17.91 -30.19
CA ILE A 15 -36.98 17.58 -29.12
C ILE A 15 -35.75 18.46 -29.29
N ALA A 16 -35.39 19.18 -28.23
CA ALA A 16 -34.10 19.85 -28.11
C ALA A 16 -33.18 18.98 -27.25
N THR A 17 -31.93 18.80 -27.65
CA THR A 17 -30.95 17.97 -26.97
C THR A 17 -29.80 18.81 -26.43
N VAL A 18 -29.30 18.45 -25.23
CA VAL A 18 -28.08 18.97 -24.63
C VAL A 18 -27.14 17.84 -24.40
N ALA A 19 -25.91 17.91 -24.95
CA ALA A 19 -24.86 16.94 -24.66
C ALA A 19 -24.26 17.20 -23.28
N LEU A 20 -24.23 16.17 -22.42
CA LEU A 20 -23.61 16.22 -21.11
C LEU A 20 -22.37 15.30 -21.12
N ASN A 21 -21.23 15.84 -20.73
CA ASN A 21 -19.96 15.13 -20.68
C ASN A 21 -19.43 15.17 -19.24
N ALA A 22 -18.99 14.00 -18.71
CA ALA A 22 -18.36 13.88 -17.40
C ALA A 22 -17.15 12.96 -17.50
N THR A 23 -16.08 13.29 -16.79
CA THR A 23 -14.87 12.50 -16.73
C THR A 23 -14.48 12.24 -15.27
N LEU A 24 -14.24 10.97 -14.92
CA LEU A 24 -13.61 10.57 -13.66
C LEU A 24 -12.24 9.99 -13.99
N ASN A 25 -11.19 10.60 -13.45
CA ASN A 25 -9.82 10.14 -13.67
C ASN A 25 -9.46 8.95 -12.77
N GLU A 26 -8.66 8.02 -13.28
CA GLU A 26 -8.09 6.94 -12.49
C GLU A 26 -7.13 7.50 -11.44
N SER A 27 -7.20 6.99 -10.22
CA SER A 27 -6.32 7.33 -9.11
C SER A 27 -5.99 6.11 -8.26
N LEU A 28 -4.76 6.06 -7.73
CA LEU A 28 -4.30 5.08 -6.75
C LEU A 28 -3.31 5.80 -5.83
N THR A 29 -3.60 5.83 -4.53
CA THR A 29 -2.80 6.55 -3.55
C THR A 29 -2.51 5.68 -2.34
N VAL A 30 -1.33 5.84 -1.74
CA VAL A 30 -0.93 5.23 -0.47
C VAL A 30 -0.49 6.33 0.48
N THR A 31 -0.98 6.29 1.70
CA THR A 31 -0.66 7.27 2.75
C THR A 31 -0.41 6.55 4.06
N VAL A 32 0.69 6.89 4.75
CA VAL A 32 0.92 6.49 6.14
C VAL A 32 0.27 7.55 7.02
N THR A 33 -0.81 7.20 7.72
CA THR A 33 -1.63 8.14 8.50
C THR A 33 -1.21 8.23 9.96
N SER A 34 -0.49 7.21 10.46
CA SER A 34 0.10 7.21 11.80
C SER A 34 1.34 6.31 11.84
N GLY A 35 2.19 6.47 12.84
CA GLY A 35 3.42 5.68 12.98
C GLY A 35 4.40 5.91 11.83
N THR A 36 4.62 7.16 11.45
CA THR A 36 5.57 7.57 10.39
C THR A 36 7.04 7.41 10.80
N SER A 37 7.29 7.18 12.09
CA SER A 37 8.60 6.85 12.65
C SER A 37 8.44 5.74 13.68
N ILE A 38 9.25 4.69 13.54
CA ILE A 38 9.28 3.55 14.47
C ILE A 38 10.71 3.43 15.00
N ASN A 39 10.84 3.44 16.32
CA ASN A 39 12.12 3.30 17.01
C ASN A 39 12.29 1.87 17.51
N PHE A 40 13.53 1.40 17.56
CA PHE A 40 13.91 0.09 18.08
C PHE A 40 15.01 0.26 19.13
N THR A 41 14.89 -0.48 20.22
CA THR A 41 16.01 -0.75 21.13
C THR A 41 16.54 -2.13 20.82
N LEU A 42 17.71 -2.20 20.19
CA LEU A 42 18.29 -3.45 19.72
C LEU A 42 19.08 -4.14 20.84
N ALA A 43 18.83 -5.41 21.06
CA ALA A 43 19.69 -6.29 21.84
C ALA A 43 20.50 -7.17 20.85
N PRO A 44 21.78 -7.40 21.13
CA PRO A 44 22.61 -8.28 20.29
C PRO A 44 22.05 -9.72 20.24
N ASN A 45 22.19 -10.38 19.10
CA ASN A 45 21.83 -11.78 18.90
C ASN A 45 20.40 -12.13 19.36
N THR A 46 19.43 -11.23 19.07
CA THR A 46 18.04 -11.35 19.50
C THR A 46 17.14 -11.40 18.26
N ALA A 47 16.34 -12.46 18.14
CA ALA A 47 15.50 -12.69 16.96
C ALA A 47 14.29 -11.73 16.83
N ALA A 48 13.88 -11.09 17.94
CA ALA A 48 12.68 -10.27 18.00
C ALA A 48 12.89 -9.00 18.81
N ASN A 49 13.53 -7.99 18.22
CA ASN A 49 13.56 -6.64 18.76
C ASN A 49 12.35 -5.88 18.23
N ASN A 50 11.36 -5.66 19.09
CA ASN A 50 10.10 -5.04 18.69
C ASN A 50 10.24 -3.53 18.45
N GLY A 51 9.53 -3.01 17.46
CA GLY A 51 9.37 -1.58 17.26
C GLY A 51 8.53 -0.91 18.34
N SER A 52 8.72 0.38 18.53
CA SER A 52 8.04 1.21 19.54
C SER A 52 6.52 1.34 19.34
N GLY A 53 6.01 0.91 18.19
CA GLY A 53 4.59 1.01 17.83
C GLY A 53 4.28 0.41 16.48
N THR A 54 3.14 0.80 15.94
CA THR A 54 2.65 0.35 14.63
C THR A 54 2.46 1.52 13.69
N SER A 55 2.53 1.26 12.37
CA SER A 55 2.12 2.22 11.34
C SER A 55 0.72 1.87 10.82
N THR A 56 -0.06 2.88 10.50
CA THR A 56 -1.33 2.73 9.78
C THR A 56 -1.17 3.21 8.35
N VAL A 57 -1.44 2.33 7.40
CA VAL A 57 -1.33 2.58 5.97
C VAL A 57 -2.73 2.59 5.37
N VAL A 58 -3.09 3.66 4.68
CA VAL A 58 -4.36 3.78 3.94
C VAL A 58 -4.04 3.79 2.45
N THR A 59 -4.64 2.86 1.72
CA THR A 59 -4.61 2.81 0.25
C THR A 59 -5.99 3.14 -0.27
N SER A 60 -6.11 4.16 -1.13
CA SER A 60 -7.38 4.60 -1.72
C SER A 60 -7.28 4.59 -3.24
N TRP A 61 -8.38 4.27 -3.91
CA TRP A 61 -8.38 4.14 -5.36
C TRP A 61 -9.72 4.47 -6.01
N SER A 62 -9.63 4.91 -7.27
CA SER A 62 -10.71 4.97 -8.25
C SER A 62 -10.12 4.46 -9.58
N LEU A 63 -10.56 3.33 -10.07
CA LEU A 63 -9.90 2.61 -11.15
C LEU A 63 -10.74 2.61 -12.43
N LYS A 64 -10.06 2.43 -13.57
CA LYS A 64 -10.72 2.14 -14.85
C LYS A 64 -11.23 0.70 -14.87
N PRO A 65 -12.28 0.41 -15.65
CA PRO A 65 -12.67 -0.97 -15.95
C PRO A 65 -11.52 -1.79 -16.53
N GLY A 66 -11.47 -3.08 -16.24
CA GLY A 66 -10.42 -4.00 -16.71
C GLY A 66 -9.24 -4.15 -15.76
N ARG A 67 -9.25 -3.49 -14.59
CA ARG A 67 -8.31 -3.79 -13.51
C ARG A 67 -8.78 -5.02 -12.73
N ASN A 68 -7.85 -5.93 -12.40
CA ASN A 68 -8.15 -7.19 -11.72
C ASN A 68 -7.70 -7.23 -10.26
N ASN A 69 -6.71 -6.43 -9.90
CA ASN A 69 -6.11 -6.49 -8.58
C ASN A 69 -5.46 -5.17 -8.20
N ILE A 70 -5.44 -4.89 -6.89
CA ILE A 70 -4.54 -3.92 -6.25
C ILE A 70 -3.67 -4.70 -5.30
N ALA A 71 -2.35 -4.56 -5.42
CA ALA A 71 -1.38 -5.11 -4.48
C ALA A 71 -0.60 -3.97 -3.81
N VAL A 72 -0.42 -4.06 -2.49
CA VAL A 72 0.34 -3.09 -1.69
C VAL A 72 1.58 -3.76 -1.14
N TRP A 73 2.73 -3.15 -1.31
CA TRP A 73 4.03 -3.72 -1.00
C TRP A 73 4.84 -2.79 -0.11
N ALA A 74 5.55 -3.39 0.85
CA ALA A 74 6.59 -2.75 1.66
C ALA A 74 7.97 -3.24 1.20
N TYR A 75 8.92 -2.33 1.03
CA TYR A 75 10.26 -2.68 0.54
C TYR A 75 11.32 -1.65 0.93
N PHE A 76 12.58 -2.06 0.88
CA PHE A 76 13.75 -1.18 1.00
C PHE A 76 14.42 -1.00 -0.36
N THR A 77 15.14 0.08 -0.55
CA THR A 77 15.89 0.34 -1.79
C THR A 77 17.18 -0.50 -1.90
N SER A 78 17.62 -1.11 -0.80
CA SER A 78 18.78 -1.99 -0.75
C SER A 78 18.46 -3.24 0.09
N ALA A 79 18.74 -4.42 -0.46
CA ALA A 79 18.61 -5.68 0.29
C ALA A 79 19.67 -5.82 1.38
N ALA A 80 20.89 -5.36 1.12
CA ALA A 80 22.02 -5.47 2.05
C ALA A 80 22.01 -4.39 3.13
N ALA A 81 21.35 -3.25 2.88
CA ALA A 81 21.41 -2.06 3.73
C ALA A 81 20.03 -1.41 3.87
N ALA A 82 19.12 -2.09 4.57
CA ALA A 82 17.83 -1.52 4.94
C ALA A 82 17.99 -0.40 5.97
N LEU A 83 18.89 -0.60 6.95
CA LEU A 83 19.31 0.46 7.87
C LEU A 83 20.83 0.60 7.83
N ASN A 84 21.30 1.84 7.81
CA ASN A 84 22.68 2.21 7.75
C ASN A 84 23.14 2.78 9.11
N PRO A 85 24.40 2.54 9.52
CA PRO A 85 24.95 3.14 10.72
C PRO A 85 25.13 4.65 10.55
N VAL A 86 25.04 5.38 11.65
CA VAL A 86 25.21 6.84 11.69
C VAL A 86 26.65 7.23 11.95
N THR A 87 27.39 6.42 12.72
CA THR A 87 28.79 6.72 13.08
C THR A 87 29.73 6.51 11.89
N ALA A 88 30.52 7.54 11.58
CA ALA A 88 31.53 7.46 10.52
C ALA A 88 32.55 6.35 10.83
N GLY A 89 32.90 5.53 9.83
CA GLY A 89 33.80 4.40 9.96
C GLY A 89 33.13 3.07 10.33
N ASN A 90 31.90 3.08 10.83
CA ASN A 90 31.11 1.87 10.92
C ASN A 90 30.52 1.57 9.52
N THR A 91 30.78 0.37 9.00
CA THR A 91 30.28 -0.08 7.68
C THR A 91 29.29 -1.24 7.79
N VAL A 92 28.95 -1.67 9.01
CA VAL A 92 28.05 -2.79 9.24
C VAL A 92 26.61 -2.28 9.14
N THR A 93 25.84 -2.82 8.21
CA THR A 93 24.45 -2.46 7.93
C THR A 93 23.49 -3.53 8.43
N ILE A 94 22.24 -3.16 8.62
CA ILE A 94 21.16 -4.12 8.88
C ILE A 94 20.47 -4.43 7.55
N PRO A 95 20.48 -5.70 7.07
CA PRO A 95 19.87 -6.05 5.79
C PRO A 95 18.33 -6.03 5.88
N SER A 96 17.69 -5.93 4.73
CA SER A 96 16.22 -5.92 4.63
C SER A 96 15.57 -7.20 5.16
N SER A 97 16.25 -8.35 5.05
CA SER A 97 15.80 -9.62 5.57
C SER A 97 15.75 -9.68 7.11
N ALA A 98 16.51 -8.82 7.79
CA ALA A 98 16.45 -8.68 9.25
C ALA A 98 15.21 -7.90 9.70
N VAL A 99 14.65 -7.04 8.86
CA VAL A 99 13.46 -6.26 9.18
C VAL A 99 12.22 -7.08 8.84
N LYS A 100 11.42 -7.38 9.84
CA LYS A 100 10.22 -8.21 9.73
C LYS A 100 8.98 -7.39 10.02
N ILE A 101 7.91 -7.65 9.27
CA ILE A 101 6.63 -6.95 9.40
C ILE A 101 5.51 -7.97 9.63
N GLN A 102 4.64 -7.69 10.58
CA GLN A 102 3.36 -8.36 10.78
C GLN A 102 2.24 -7.41 10.33
N VAL A 103 1.32 -7.93 9.53
CA VAL A 103 0.21 -7.15 8.97
C VAL A 103 -1.07 -7.44 9.74
N ASN A 104 -1.76 -6.38 10.16
CA ASN A 104 -3.08 -6.43 10.84
C ASN A 104 -3.10 -7.33 12.10
N GLY A 105 -1.95 -7.47 12.77
CA GLY A 105 -1.82 -8.32 13.95
C GLY A 105 -2.02 -9.81 13.68
N ALA A 106 -2.03 -10.24 12.42
CA ALA A 106 -2.30 -11.61 12.02
C ALA A 106 -1.05 -12.31 11.47
N GLY A 107 -0.90 -13.60 11.80
CA GLY A 107 0.19 -14.43 11.30
C GLY A 107 1.56 -14.12 11.91
N ALA A 108 2.59 -14.59 11.24
CA ALA A 108 3.99 -14.38 11.64
C ALA A 108 4.52 -13.02 11.18
N PHE A 109 5.62 -12.58 11.80
CA PHE A 109 6.44 -11.50 11.27
C PHE A 109 7.24 -12.01 10.07
N ASN A 110 7.01 -11.43 8.90
CA ASN A 110 7.63 -11.82 7.64
C ASN A 110 8.74 -10.84 7.23
N PRO A 111 9.90 -11.32 6.74
CA PRO A 111 11.00 -10.46 6.36
C PRO A 111 10.71 -9.65 5.09
N CYS A 112 11.19 -8.42 5.05
CA CYS A 112 11.23 -7.58 3.85
C CYS A 112 12.45 -7.94 3.00
N SER A 113 12.47 -9.12 2.38
CA SER A 113 13.68 -9.69 1.79
C SER A 113 14.14 -9.04 0.49
N ASN A 114 13.36 -8.19 -0.15
CA ASN A 114 13.64 -7.70 -1.50
C ASN A 114 13.49 -6.18 -1.67
N VAL A 115 14.03 -5.67 -2.79
CA VAL A 115 14.18 -4.23 -3.04
C VAL A 115 13.22 -3.64 -4.07
N SER A 116 12.47 -4.44 -4.79
CA SER A 116 11.52 -3.95 -5.80
C SER A 116 10.11 -4.43 -5.49
N PRO A 117 9.11 -3.54 -5.46
CA PRO A 117 7.75 -3.96 -5.16
C PRO A 117 7.07 -4.71 -6.31
N PHE A 118 7.43 -4.45 -7.57
CA PHE A 118 6.64 -4.87 -8.72
C PHE A 118 7.36 -5.81 -9.68
N ASN A 119 8.54 -6.27 -9.34
CA ASN A 119 9.25 -7.26 -10.11
C ASN A 119 8.99 -8.65 -9.50
N ALA A 120 8.41 -9.56 -10.26
CA ALA A 120 7.91 -10.86 -9.79
C ALA A 120 8.96 -11.72 -9.05
N ALA A 121 10.26 -11.59 -9.39
CA ALA A 121 11.33 -12.35 -8.75
C ALA A 121 11.88 -11.70 -7.48
N ALA A 122 11.55 -10.43 -7.21
CA ALA A 122 12.21 -9.62 -6.20
C ALA A 122 11.26 -8.68 -5.47
N SER A 123 10.00 -8.99 -5.45
CA SER A 123 8.99 -8.19 -4.74
C SER A 123 9.35 -8.08 -3.27
N GLY A 124 9.17 -6.90 -2.71
CA GLY A 124 9.21 -6.69 -1.28
C GLY A 124 8.20 -7.58 -0.53
N LEU A 125 7.85 -7.22 0.67
CA LEU A 125 6.77 -7.90 1.39
C LEU A 125 5.42 -7.37 0.93
N GLN A 126 4.54 -8.23 0.42
CA GLN A 126 3.15 -7.86 0.16
C GLN A 126 2.40 -7.68 1.47
N ILE A 127 1.95 -6.46 1.74
CA ILE A 127 1.21 -6.10 2.95
C ILE A 127 -0.29 -6.06 2.73
N GLY A 128 -0.74 -6.07 1.49
CA GLY A 128 -2.15 -6.07 1.18
C GLY A 128 -2.46 -6.41 -0.28
N ALA A 129 -3.65 -6.98 -0.49
CA ALA A 129 -4.24 -7.17 -1.81
C ALA A 129 -5.74 -6.95 -1.76
N THR A 130 -6.31 -6.47 -2.87
CA THR A 130 -7.75 -6.34 -3.07
C THR A 130 -8.09 -6.77 -4.50
N SER A 131 -8.92 -7.80 -4.63
CA SER A 131 -9.40 -8.26 -5.93
C SER A 131 -10.47 -7.32 -6.48
N ILE A 132 -10.38 -7.04 -7.77
CA ILE A 132 -11.34 -6.27 -8.55
C ILE A 132 -12.06 -7.22 -9.49
N THR A 133 -13.38 -7.25 -9.47
CA THR A 133 -14.16 -8.13 -10.35
C THR A 133 -15.25 -7.32 -11.04
N GLY A 134 -15.12 -7.10 -12.33
CA GLY A 134 -16.01 -6.21 -13.07
C GLY A 134 -16.01 -4.80 -12.47
N ASN A 135 -17.16 -4.35 -11.97
CA ASN A 135 -17.28 -3.06 -11.28
C ASN A 135 -17.23 -3.20 -9.74
N THR A 136 -16.99 -4.41 -9.20
CA THR A 136 -16.88 -4.62 -7.76
C THR A 136 -15.48 -4.18 -7.29
N ASN A 137 -15.43 -3.37 -6.24
CA ASN A 137 -14.22 -2.78 -5.67
C ASN A 137 -13.45 -1.84 -6.64
N ILE A 138 -14.07 -1.38 -7.73
CA ILE A 138 -13.41 -0.45 -8.66
C ILE A 138 -13.11 0.92 -8.03
N ASN A 139 -13.86 1.29 -7.00
CA ASN A 139 -13.61 2.43 -6.13
C ASN A 139 -13.58 1.95 -4.68
N GLY A 140 -12.66 2.45 -3.89
CA GLY A 140 -12.57 2.05 -2.49
C GLY A 140 -11.33 2.53 -1.77
N ALA A 141 -11.22 2.05 -0.53
CA ALA A 141 -10.05 2.21 0.30
C ALA A 141 -9.86 0.98 1.18
N ARG A 142 -8.62 0.73 1.60
CA ARG A 142 -8.26 -0.24 2.62
C ARG A 142 -7.32 0.37 3.64
N THR A 143 -7.35 -0.15 4.85
CA THR A 143 -6.43 0.24 5.92
C THR A 143 -5.70 -1.00 6.41
N ASP A 144 -4.37 -0.91 6.47
CA ASP A 144 -3.50 -1.96 7.00
C ASP A 144 -2.68 -1.41 8.17
N THR A 145 -2.59 -2.18 9.25
CA THR A 145 -1.73 -1.87 10.41
C THR A 145 -0.49 -2.74 10.35
N LEU A 146 0.68 -2.12 10.47
CA LEU A 146 1.98 -2.78 10.38
C LEU A 146 2.68 -2.73 11.74
N ALA A 147 3.02 -3.88 12.29
CA ALA A 147 3.93 -4.01 13.42
C ALA A 147 5.30 -4.48 12.94
N TYR A 148 6.36 -4.12 13.65
CA TYR A 148 7.74 -4.27 13.18
C TYR A 148 8.62 -5.00 14.19
N GLN A 149 9.54 -5.81 13.68
CA GLN A 149 10.63 -6.42 14.45
C GLN A 149 11.95 -6.33 13.67
N ILE A 150 13.06 -6.30 14.39
CA ILE A 150 14.40 -6.46 13.81
C ILE A 150 15.02 -7.72 14.44
N ASP A 151 15.52 -8.61 13.56
CA ASP A 151 16.24 -9.81 13.93
C ASP A 151 17.75 -9.57 13.85
N THR A 152 18.39 -9.39 15.00
CA THR A 152 19.84 -9.17 15.07
C THR A 152 20.66 -10.47 15.06
N THR A 153 20.01 -11.65 15.07
CA THR A 153 20.73 -12.93 14.94
C THR A 153 21.38 -13.10 13.58
N VAL A 154 20.82 -12.44 12.54
CA VAL A 154 21.38 -12.46 11.18
C VAL A 154 22.57 -11.50 10.99
N VAL A 155 22.83 -10.64 11.98
CA VAL A 155 23.97 -9.72 12.05
C VAL A 155 24.62 -9.79 13.45
N PRO A 156 25.20 -10.95 13.84
CA PRO A 156 25.61 -11.20 15.22
C PRO A 156 26.75 -10.29 15.71
N GLN A 157 27.49 -9.66 14.79
CA GLN A 157 28.58 -8.73 15.08
C GLN A 157 28.16 -7.27 14.85
N LEU A 158 26.86 -6.95 15.03
CA LEU A 158 26.35 -5.58 14.87
C LEU A 158 26.98 -4.67 15.93
N PRO A 159 27.77 -3.65 15.53
CA PRO A 159 28.37 -2.73 16.48
C PRO A 159 27.32 -1.87 17.20
N ALA A 160 27.65 -1.39 18.40
CA ALA A 160 26.83 -0.39 19.09
C ALA A 160 26.86 0.92 18.32
N ASP A 161 25.71 1.28 17.72
CA ASP A 161 25.55 2.49 16.90
C ASP A 161 24.05 2.84 16.80
N SER A 162 23.75 3.99 16.24
CA SER A 162 22.41 4.32 15.73
C SER A 162 22.30 3.87 14.28
N TYR A 163 21.22 3.19 13.94
CA TYR A 163 20.95 2.71 12.59
C TYR A 163 19.69 3.37 12.06
N THR A 164 19.76 3.94 10.86
CA THR A 164 18.64 4.64 10.23
C THR A 164 18.34 4.09 8.84
N GLY A 165 17.08 4.09 8.46
CA GLY A 165 16.63 3.63 7.15
C GLY A 165 15.21 4.07 6.84
N VAL A 166 14.78 3.86 5.60
CA VAL A 166 13.44 4.22 5.13
C VAL A 166 12.78 3.00 4.51
N LEU A 167 11.65 2.60 5.08
CA LEU A 167 10.75 1.63 4.48
C LEU A 167 9.84 2.35 3.49
N ASN A 168 9.82 1.88 2.25
CA ASN A 168 8.91 2.38 1.22
C ASN A 168 7.65 1.52 1.17
N ILE A 169 6.50 2.16 0.96
CA ILE A 169 5.23 1.47 0.77
C ILE A 169 4.62 1.99 -0.53
N GLN A 170 4.25 1.06 -1.41
CA GLN A 170 3.73 1.40 -2.73
C GLN A 170 2.64 0.43 -3.14
N ALA A 171 1.64 0.93 -3.86
CA ALA A 171 0.57 0.12 -4.43
C ALA A 171 0.68 0.07 -5.95
N GLN A 172 0.27 -1.06 -6.52
CA GLN A 172 0.12 -1.25 -7.96
C GLN A 172 -1.21 -1.91 -8.25
N THR A 173 -1.84 -1.50 -9.35
CA THR A 173 -2.97 -2.21 -9.96
C THR A 173 -2.54 -2.87 -11.26
N THR A 174 -3.05 -4.06 -11.53
CA THR A 174 -2.77 -4.81 -12.74
C THR A 174 -4.06 -5.00 -13.56
N PRO A 175 -3.93 -5.13 -14.89
CA PRO A 175 -5.03 -5.51 -15.77
C PRO A 175 -5.58 -6.88 -15.44
#